data_890d3b3f5e224de01bc763a8fc0f3c6c
#
_entry.id   890d3b3f5e224de01bc763a8fc0f3c6c
#
_cell.length_a   1.000
_cell.length_b   1.000
_cell.length_c   1.000
_cell.angle_alpha   90.00
_cell.angle_beta   90.00
_cell.angle_gamma   90.00
#
_symmetry.space_group_name_H-M   'P 1'
#
loop_
_entity.id
_entity.type
_entity.pdbx_description
1 polymer ?
#
loop_
_entity_poly.entity_id
_entity_poly.type
_entity_poly.pdbx_seq_one_letter_code
_entity_poly.pdbx_strand_id
1 'polypeptide(L)'
;LIGSQSSESGGNSLAPMNLINPEVRPTKIDRPSDVTGLVDVGDLIGILDQSDAVAVMESIQRISDAKMNQVNTGISTDDVVKDLVRCGYIKSADLADRFGDPAELDPELDLEIVGPTGIFTRDEFNNNREFRKTASVMKLVLNGYAGAGTITMGGYDYHTGERGTGERRDEQAGRCMGACLEYAA
;
A
#
# COMPACT_ATOMS: atom_id res chain seq x y z
N LEU A 1 -0.71 7.88 1.80
CA LEU A 1 0.69 7.89 1.40
C LEU A 1 1.25 6.48 1.46
N ILE A 2 1.86 6.03 0.38
CA ILE A 2 2.45 4.70 0.28
C ILE A 2 3.95 4.83 0.01
N GLY A 3 4.76 4.00 0.64
CA GLY A 3 6.19 3.98 0.43
C GLY A 3 6.76 2.58 0.40
N SER A 4 7.64 2.30 -0.55
CA SER A 4 8.44 1.10 -0.54
C SER A 4 9.58 1.22 0.48
N GLN A 5 9.91 0.13 1.13
CA GLN A 5 11.03 0.09 2.06
C GLN A 5 12.29 -0.42 1.37
N SER A 6 13.42 0.27 1.59
CA SER A 6 14.72 -0.28 1.29
C SER A 6 15.13 -1.27 2.38
N SER A 7 15.72 -2.40 1.96
CA SER A 7 16.28 -3.39 2.89
C SER A 7 17.45 -2.86 3.70
N GLU A 8 18.09 -1.79 3.23
CA GLU A 8 19.29 -1.20 3.84
C GLU A 8 18.98 -0.17 4.92
N SER A 9 17.81 0.49 4.82
CA SER A 9 17.44 1.56 5.76
C SER A 9 16.64 1.10 6.97
N GLY A 10 16.20 -0.16 7.01
CA GLY A 10 15.41 -0.71 8.12
C GLY A 10 14.06 -0.02 8.36
N GLY A 11 13.70 0.98 7.55
CA GLY A 11 12.50 1.76 7.69
C GLY A 11 12.17 2.56 6.45
N ASN A 12 11.01 3.19 6.43
CA ASN A 12 10.66 4.15 5.40
C ASN A 12 11.49 5.42 5.59
N SER A 13 12.51 5.58 4.73
CA SER A 13 13.49 6.68 4.84
C SER A 13 12.96 8.05 4.42
N LEU A 14 11.71 8.16 3.96
CA LEU A 14 11.17 9.37 3.34
C LEU A 14 10.87 10.51 4.30
N ALA A 15 10.66 10.21 5.56
CA ALA A 15 10.53 11.22 6.60
C ALA A 15 10.74 10.57 7.98
N PRO A 16 11.20 11.34 8.96
CA PRO A 16 11.23 10.88 10.35
C PRO A 16 9.80 10.56 10.78
N MET A 17 9.47 9.28 10.88
CA MET A 17 8.11 8.81 11.19
C MET A 17 7.55 9.39 12.48
N ASN A 18 8.42 9.83 13.39
CA ASN A 18 8.05 10.45 14.65
C ASN A 18 7.48 11.86 14.51
N LEU A 19 7.75 12.54 13.39
CA LEU A 19 7.31 13.91 13.12
C LEU A 19 6.08 13.98 12.21
N ILE A 20 5.63 12.84 11.69
CA ILE A 20 4.47 12.78 10.77
C ILE A 20 3.22 12.47 11.59
N ASN A 21 2.16 13.24 11.34
CA ASN A 21 0.84 12.93 11.88
C ASN A 21 0.49 11.47 11.57
N PRO A 22 0.04 10.67 12.56
CA PRO A 22 -0.35 9.28 12.36
C PRO A 22 -1.30 9.03 11.19
N GLU A 23 -2.19 9.98 10.90
CA GLU A 23 -3.15 9.89 9.79
C GLU A 23 -2.52 9.89 8.41
N VAL A 24 -1.32 10.47 8.28
CA VAL A 24 -0.61 10.59 7.00
C VAL A 24 0.66 9.74 6.95
N ARG A 25 0.86 8.85 7.91
CA ARG A 25 2.01 7.95 7.90
C ARG A 25 2.00 7.09 6.65
N PRO A 26 3.15 6.92 5.99
CA PRO A 26 3.24 6.06 4.82
C PRO A 26 2.96 4.60 5.19
N THR A 27 2.14 3.93 4.40
CA THR A 27 1.99 2.48 4.47
C THR A 27 3.11 1.84 3.64
N LYS A 28 3.78 0.87 4.22
CA LYS A 28 4.87 0.16 3.55
C LYS A 28 4.31 -0.87 2.57
N ILE A 29 4.74 -0.79 1.31
CA ILE A 29 4.43 -1.75 0.25
C ILE A 29 5.75 -2.16 -0.42
N ASP A 30 6.07 -3.43 -0.41
CA ASP A 30 7.30 -3.98 -0.97
C ASP A 30 7.04 -5.08 -2.02
N ARG A 31 5.86 -5.66 -2.01
CA ARG A 31 5.43 -6.76 -2.89
C ARG A 31 3.91 -6.79 -3.05
N PRO A 32 3.38 -7.50 -4.07
CA PRO A 32 1.94 -7.60 -4.32
C PRO A 32 1.12 -8.06 -3.10
N SER A 33 1.61 -9.03 -2.33
CA SER A 33 0.92 -9.49 -1.12
C SER A 33 0.79 -8.43 -0.01
N ASP A 34 1.59 -7.38 -0.02
CA ASP A 34 1.42 -6.27 0.91
C ASP A 34 0.24 -5.38 0.47
N VAL A 35 -0.05 -5.35 -0.83
CA VAL A 35 -1.19 -4.62 -1.41
C VAL A 35 -2.50 -5.34 -1.10
N THR A 36 -2.58 -6.62 -1.43
CA THR A 36 -3.78 -7.43 -1.14
C THR A 36 -4.04 -7.53 0.35
N GLY A 37 -2.98 -7.57 1.17
CA GLY A 37 -3.06 -7.56 2.63
C GLY A 37 -3.61 -6.26 3.24
N LEU A 38 -3.73 -5.16 2.48
CA LEU A 38 -4.38 -3.93 2.97
C LEU A 38 -5.89 -4.12 3.19
N VAL A 39 -6.49 -5.03 2.44
CA VAL A 39 -7.94 -5.34 2.48
C VAL A 39 -8.21 -6.80 2.85
N ASP A 40 -7.16 -7.55 3.14
CA ASP A 40 -7.27 -8.93 3.58
C ASP A 40 -7.85 -8.98 5.00
N VAL A 41 -9.03 -9.55 5.12
CA VAL A 41 -9.70 -9.78 6.41
C VAL A 41 -9.23 -11.07 7.10
N GLY A 42 -8.13 -11.65 6.63
CA GLY A 42 -7.53 -12.84 7.22
C GLY A 42 -8.36 -14.11 7.01
N ASP A 43 -8.52 -14.91 8.08
CA ASP A 43 -9.23 -16.18 8.05
C ASP A 43 -10.75 -16.06 7.75
N LEU A 44 -11.26 -14.84 7.58
CA LEU A 44 -12.64 -14.60 7.16
C LEU A 44 -12.85 -14.71 5.65
N ILE A 45 -11.77 -14.74 4.86
CA ILE A 45 -11.84 -14.98 3.42
C ILE A 45 -12.51 -16.33 3.15
N GLY A 46 -13.60 -16.31 2.38
CA GLY A 46 -14.37 -17.50 2.03
C GLY A 46 -15.44 -17.91 3.07
N ILE A 47 -15.56 -17.20 4.20
CA ILE A 47 -16.64 -17.37 5.18
C ILE A 47 -17.72 -16.32 4.98
N LEU A 48 -17.30 -15.10 4.61
CA LEU A 48 -18.19 -13.97 4.37
C LEU A 48 -18.04 -13.52 2.92
N ASP A 49 -19.17 -13.24 2.28
CA ASP A 49 -19.13 -12.47 1.04
C ASP A 49 -18.89 -10.96 1.35
N GLN A 50 -18.69 -10.15 0.31
CA GLN A 50 -18.40 -8.73 0.48
C GLN A 50 -19.51 -8.00 1.23
N SER A 51 -20.77 -8.34 0.99
CA SER A 51 -21.92 -7.71 1.68
C SER A 51 -21.93 -8.04 3.16
N ASP A 52 -21.57 -9.26 3.51
CA ASP A 52 -21.43 -9.71 4.89
C ASP A 52 -20.24 -9.02 5.58
N ALA A 53 -19.12 -8.85 4.88
CA ALA A 53 -17.95 -8.13 5.42
C ALA A 53 -18.30 -6.67 5.74
N VAL A 54 -18.99 -5.97 4.84
CA VAL A 54 -19.50 -4.60 5.09
C VAL A 54 -20.44 -4.58 6.28
N ALA A 55 -21.42 -5.50 6.35
CA ALA A 55 -22.38 -5.58 7.47
C ALA A 55 -21.70 -5.84 8.82
N VAL A 56 -20.64 -6.66 8.82
CA VAL A 56 -19.80 -6.89 10.02
C VAL A 56 -19.06 -5.61 10.42
N MET A 57 -18.44 -4.92 9.47
CA MET A 57 -17.73 -3.66 9.73
C MET A 57 -18.66 -2.57 10.27
N GLU A 58 -19.86 -2.41 9.70
CA GLU A 58 -20.88 -1.50 10.22
C GLU A 58 -21.35 -1.88 11.63
N SER A 59 -21.43 -3.18 11.92
CA SER A 59 -21.79 -3.67 13.24
C SER A 59 -20.71 -3.37 14.28
N ILE A 60 -19.45 -3.55 13.90
CA ILE A 60 -18.29 -3.17 14.72
C ILE A 60 -18.30 -1.66 14.97
N GLN A 61 -18.57 -0.85 13.95
CA GLN A 61 -18.69 0.61 14.09
C GLN A 61 -19.78 0.97 15.09
N ARG A 62 -21.00 0.44 14.96
CA ARG A 62 -22.12 0.72 15.88
C ARG A 62 -21.79 0.35 17.33
N ILE A 63 -21.18 -0.82 17.54
CA ILE A 63 -20.77 -1.28 18.88
C ILE A 63 -19.69 -0.38 19.45
N SER A 64 -18.72 0.00 18.63
CA SER A 64 -17.62 0.87 19.03
C SER A 64 -18.12 2.26 19.38
N ASP A 65 -19.02 2.84 18.59
CA ASP A 65 -19.64 4.13 18.87
C ASP A 65 -20.42 4.11 20.20
N ALA A 66 -21.20 3.05 20.44
CA ALA A 66 -21.91 2.89 21.69
C ALA A 66 -20.97 2.81 22.89
N LYS A 67 -19.86 2.07 22.76
CA LYS A 67 -18.83 1.97 23.80
C LYS A 67 -18.06 3.27 23.98
N MET A 68 -17.66 3.94 22.89
CA MET A 68 -16.92 5.20 22.94
C MET A 68 -17.71 6.31 23.62
N ASN A 69 -19.05 6.32 23.48
CA ASN A 69 -19.90 7.27 24.19
C ASN A 69 -19.92 7.05 25.72
N GLN A 70 -19.57 5.86 26.18
CA GLN A 70 -19.51 5.50 27.61
C GLN A 70 -18.10 5.66 28.21
N VAL A 71 -17.07 5.76 27.37
CA VAL A 71 -15.68 5.90 27.81
C VAL A 71 -15.35 7.37 28.03
N ASN A 72 -14.76 7.66 29.17
CA ASN A 72 -14.11 8.93 29.45
C ASN A 72 -12.63 8.65 29.69
N THR A 73 -11.76 9.13 28.79
CA THR A 73 -10.32 8.88 28.87
C THR A 73 -9.65 9.77 29.93
N GLY A 74 -10.36 10.77 30.47
CA GLY A 74 -9.81 11.74 31.40
C GLY A 74 -8.82 12.72 30.76
N ILE A 75 -8.70 12.72 29.45
CA ILE A 75 -7.81 13.60 28.68
C ILE A 75 -8.65 14.79 28.16
N SER A 76 -8.08 15.98 28.15
CA SER A 76 -8.78 17.20 27.67
C SER A 76 -9.14 17.16 26.17
N THR A 77 -8.59 16.24 25.42
CA THR A 77 -8.84 16.01 23.97
C THR A 77 -9.63 14.73 23.71
N ASP A 78 -10.41 14.28 24.68
CA ASP A 78 -11.18 13.02 24.61
C ASP A 78 -12.09 12.96 23.37
N ASP A 79 -12.76 14.05 23.03
CA ASP A 79 -13.64 14.13 21.87
C ASP A 79 -12.86 13.96 20.55
N VAL A 80 -11.67 14.55 20.46
CA VAL A 80 -10.80 14.42 19.28
C VAL A 80 -10.35 12.97 19.09
N VAL A 81 -9.99 12.28 20.17
CA VAL A 81 -9.60 10.86 20.11
C VAL A 81 -10.77 10.00 19.67
N LYS A 82 -11.96 10.26 20.20
CA LYS A 82 -13.19 9.53 19.82
C LYS A 82 -13.55 9.76 18.36
N ASP A 83 -13.44 10.99 17.87
CA ASP A 83 -13.72 11.33 16.47
C ASP A 83 -12.71 10.69 15.51
N LEU A 84 -11.43 10.61 15.88
CA LEU A 84 -10.41 9.91 15.10
C LEU A 84 -10.70 8.40 15.00
N VAL A 85 -11.13 7.77 16.09
CA VAL A 85 -11.51 6.36 16.07
C VAL A 85 -12.74 6.13 15.19
N ARG A 86 -13.77 6.98 15.31
CA ARG A 86 -14.96 6.92 14.44
C ARG A 86 -14.61 7.09 12.98
N CYS A 87 -13.78 8.07 12.66
CA CYS A 87 -13.31 8.31 11.29
C CYS A 87 -12.54 7.09 10.74
N GLY A 88 -11.74 6.41 11.57
CA GLY A 88 -11.06 5.17 11.20
C GLY A 88 -12.03 4.06 10.80
N TYR A 89 -13.10 3.84 11.56
CA TYR A 89 -14.11 2.83 11.23
C TYR A 89 -14.91 3.18 9.97
N ILE A 90 -15.32 4.43 9.78
CA ILE A 90 -16.01 4.87 8.57
C ILE A 90 -15.15 4.65 7.34
N LYS A 91 -13.87 5.05 7.40
CA LYS A 91 -12.93 4.83 6.30
C LYS A 91 -12.67 3.35 6.02
N SER A 92 -12.63 2.52 7.05
CA SER A 92 -12.44 1.07 6.88
C SER A 92 -13.63 0.41 6.20
N ALA A 93 -14.86 0.82 6.53
CA ALA A 93 -16.07 0.35 5.87
C ALA A 93 -16.12 0.80 4.39
N ASP A 94 -15.82 2.08 4.12
CA ASP A 94 -15.75 2.64 2.76
C ASP A 94 -14.66 1.95 1.92
N LEU A 95 -13.52 1.63 2.52
CA LEU A 95 -12.46 0.87 1.87
C LEU A 95 -12.90 -0.57 1.58
N ALA A 96 -13.56 -1.24 2.51
CA ALA A 96 -14.08 -2.59 2.30
C ALA A 96 -15.16 -2.63 1.20
N ASP A 97 -16.01 -1.61 1.12
CA ASP A 97 -17.02 -1.50 0.06
C ASP A 97 -16.39 -1.24 -1.31
N ARG A 98 -15.43 -0.33 -1.38
CA ARG A 98 -14.76 0.04 -2.63
C ARG A 98 -13.74 -0.99 -3.12
N PHE A 99 -13.09 -1.70 -2.21
CA PHE A 99 -11.93 -2.55 -2.48
C PHE A 99 -12.13 -3.96 -1.96
N GLY A 100 -13.37 -4.41 -1.89
CA GLY A 100 -13.74 -5.71 -1.34
C GLY A 100 -13.21 -6.92 -2.11
N ASP A 101 -12.71 -6.74 -3.33
CA ASP A 101 -11.99 -7.78 -4.05
C ASP A 101 -10.47 -7.49 -3.99
N PRO A 102 -9.71 -8.23 -3.17
CA PRO A 102 -8.25 -8.13 -3.16
C PRO A 102 -7.62 -8.31 -4.55
N ALA A 103 -8.30 -9.02 -5.45
CA ALA A 103 -7.84 -9.23 -6.81
C ALA A 103 -7.78 -7.93 -7.63
N GLU A 104 -8.66 -6.96 -7.37
CA GLU A 104 -8.62 -5.66 -8.04
C GLU A 104 -7.38 -4.85 -7.68
N LEU A 105 -6.83 -5.08 -6.49
CA LEU A 105 -5.63 -4.41 -6.01
C LEU A 105 -4.35 -5.12 -6.43
N ASP A 106 -4.45 -6.39 -6.86
CA ASP A 106 -3.28 -7.20 -7.18
C ASP A 106 -2.68 -6.79 -8.54
N PRO A 107 -1.47 -6.21 -8.56
CA PRO A 107 -0.82 -5.86 -9.81
C PRO A 107 -0.48 -7.07 -10.70
N GLU A 108 -0.42 -8.29 -10.14
CA GLU A 108 -0.18 -9.51 -10.91
C GLU A 108 -1.36 -9.91 -11.78
N LEU A 109 -2.56 -9.52 -11.40
CA LEU A 109 -3.80 -9.82 -12.12
C LEU A 109 -4.17 -8.72 -13.12
N ASP A 110 -3.50 -7.58 -13.06
CA ASP A 110 -3.67 -6.49 -14.01
C ASP A 110 -2.88 -6.76 -15.30
N LEU A 111 -3.59 -7.07 -16.38
CA LEU A 111 -2.98 -7.41 -17.66
C LEU A 111 -2.28 -6.23 -18.34
N GLU A 112 -2.59 -4.99 -17.97
CA GLU A 112 -1.87 -3.80 -18.41
C GLU A 112 -0.51 -3.70 -17.73
N ILE A 113 -0.42 -4.17 -16.48
CA ILE A 113 0.82 -4.17 -15.72
C ILE A 113 1.64 -5.42 -16.01
N VAL A 114 1.03 -6.61 -15.88
CA VAL A 114 1.75 -7.89 -15.98
C VAL A 114 1.06 -8.83 -16.99
N GLY A 115 1.62 -8.93 -18.18
CA GLY A 115 1.04 -9.76 -19.22
C GLY A 115 1.92 -9.88 -20.47
N PRO A 116 1.43 -10.60 -21.49
CA PRO A 116 2.17 -10.73 -22.74
C PRO A 116 2.39 -9.40 -23.46
N THR A 117 1.45 -8.47 -23.30
CA THR A 117 1.49 -7.10 -23.82
C THR A 117 1.50 -6.06 -22.72
N GLY A 118 1.66 -6.49 -21.48
CA GLY A 118 1.72 -5.60 -20.31
C GLY A 118 3.07 -4.88 -20.22
N ILE A 119 3.11 -3.91 -19.35
CA ILE A 119 4.31 -3.09 -19.06
C ILE A 119 5.49 -3.99 -18.64
N PHE A 120 5.22 -4.97 -17.81
CA PHE A 120 6.18 -6.02 -17.45
C PHE A 120 5.72 -7.36 -18.00
N THR A 121 6.62 -8.10 -18.61
CA THR A 121 6.37 -9.52 -18.87
C THR A 121 6.28 -10.27 -17.54
N ARG A 122 5.59 -11.42 -17.54
CA ARG A 122 5.48 -12.29 -16.35
C ARG A 122 6.87 -12.69 -15.80
N ASP A 123 7.81 -12.92 -16.70
CA ASP A 123 9.17 -13.33 -16.35
C ASP A 123 9.96 -12.17 -15.69
N GLU A 124 9.91 -10.98 -16.27
CA GLU A 124 10.51 -9.77 -15.68
C GLU A 124 9.95 -9.50 -14.29
N PHE A 125 8.64 -9.56 -14.15
CA PHE A 125 7.96 -9.32 -12.88
C PHE A 125 8.38 -10.34 -11.80
N ASN A 126 8.37 -11.63 -12.11
CA ASN A 126 8.70 -12.70 -11.17
C ASN A 126 10.17 -12.67 -10.73
N ASN A 127 11.06 -12.30 -11.62
CA ASN A 127 12.51 -12.35 -11.38
C ASN A 127 13.09 -11.02 -10.86
N ASN A 128 12.30 -9.94 -10.82
CA ASN A 128 12.82 -8.64 -10.42
C ASN A 128 11.97 -8.02 -9.29
N ARG A 129 12.58 -7.92 -8.11
CA ARG A 129 11.94 -7.33 -6.93
C ARG A 129 11.56 -5.86 -7.14
N GLU A 130 12.39 -5.09 -7.86
CA GLU A 130 12.12 -3.66 -8.09
C GLU A 130 10.91 -3.47 -9.01
N PHE A 131 10.71 -4.37 -9.98
CA PHE A 131 9.53 -4.33 -10.84
C PHE A 131 8.25 -4.69 -10.07
N ARG A 132 8.28 -5.72 -9.21
CA ARG A 132 7.14 -6.04 -8.33
C ARG A 132 6.76 -4.89 -7.43
N LYS A 133 7.76 -4.27 -6.81
CA LYS A 133 7.58 -3.12 -5.94
C LYS A 133 6.98 -1.92 -6.70
N THR A 134 7.52 -1.62 -7.88
CA THR A 134 7.03 -0.56 -8.75
C THR A 134 5.60 -0.81 -9.19
N ALA A 135 5.29 -2.01 -9.65
CA ALA A 135 3.94 -2.43 -10.04
C ALA A 135 2.93 -2.23 -8.89
N SER A 136 3.29 -2.66 -7.68
CA SER A 136 2.44 -2.52 -6.50
C SER A 136 2.14 -1.07 -6.15
N VAL A 137 3.17 -0.20 -6.16
CA VAL A 137 3.00 1.21 -5.83
C VAL A 137 2.24 1.96 -6.93
N MET A 138 2.59 1.74 -8.22
CA MET A 138 1.91 2.43 -9.32
C MET A 138 0.45 2.01 -9.44
N LYS A 139 0.11 0.72 -9.24
CA LYS A 139 -1.28 0.25 -9.20
C LYS A 139 -2.12 1.04 -8.21
N LEU A 140 -1.62 1.19 -6.98
CA LEU A 140 -2.36 1.89 -5.93
C LEU A 140 -2.46 3.40 -6.15
N VAL A 141 -1.41 4.03 -6.65
CA VAL A 141 -1.39 5.49 -6.82
C VAL A 141 -2.16 5.93 -8.05
N LEU A 142 -1.93 5.28 -9.18
CA LEU A 142 -2.52 5.71 -10.45
C LEU A 142 -4.00 5.35 -10.57
N ASN A 143 -4.47 4.33 -9.84
CA ASN A 143 -5.90 4.03 -9.73
C ASN A 143 -6.61 4.81 -8.60
N GLY A 144 -5.91 5.74 -7.95
CA GLY A 144 -6.51 6.61 -6.93
C GLY A 144 -6.72 5.97 -5.56
N TYR A 145 -6.20 4.75 -5.33
CA TYR A 145 -6.23 4.10 -4.02
C TYR A 145 -5.31 4.77 -3.00
N ALA A 146 -4.30 5.47 -3.47
CA ALA A 146 -3.39 6.26 -2.65
C ALA A 146 -3.12 7.62 -3.28
N GLY A 147 -3.07 8.67 -2.46
CA GLY A 147 -2.84 10.04 -2.92
C GLY A 147 -1.40 10.32 -3.36
N ALA A 148 -0.45 9.53 -2.93
CA ALA A 148 0.96 9.61 -3.33
C ALA A 148 1.70 8.32 -3.01
N GLY A 149 2.76 8.04 -3.75
CA GLY A 149 3.64 6.90 -3.53
C GLY A 149 5.11 7.25 -3.74
N THR A 150 5.98 6.54 -3.06
CA THR A 150 7.44 6.65 -3.24
C THR A 150 8.03 5.27 -3.41
N ILE A 151 8.92 5.14 -4.39
CA ILE A 151 9.63 3.91 -4.68
C ILE A 151 11.10 4.12 -4.35
N THR A 152 11.61 3.34 -3.40
CA THR A 152 13.02 3.36 -3.01
C THR A 152 13.75 2.19 -3.64
N MET A 153 14.88 2.46 -4.27
CA MET A 153 15.78 1.46 -4.84
C MET A 153 17.14 1.59 -4.18
N GLY A 154 17.75 0.48 -3.82
CA GLY A 154 19.07 0.40 -3.21
C GLY A 154 20.07 -0.29 -4.14
N GLY A 155 21.30 -0.48 -3.63
CA GLY A 155 22.35 -1.20 -4.33
C GLY A 155 23.18 -0.34 -5.28
N TYR A 156 23.26 0.96 -5.01
CA TYR A 156 24.11 1.93 -5.73
C TYR A 156 25.49 2.08 -5.07
N ASP A 157 25.96 1.04 -4.45
CA ASP A 157 27.25 1.07 -3.76
C ASP A 157 28.38 0.79 -4.75
N TYR A 158 29.28 1.75 -4.87
CA TYR A 158 30.43 1.71 -5.77
C TYR A 158 31.78 1.44 -5.07
N HIS A 159 31.77 1.15 -3.78
CA HIS A 159 33.03 1.01 -3.03
C HIS A 159 33.89 -0.16 -3.49
N THR A 160 33.36 -1.12 -4.24
CA THR A 160 34.10 -2.19 -4.87
C THR A 160 34.72 -1.79 -6.23
N GLY A 161 34.46 -0.56 -6.71
CA GLY A 161 34.90 -0.10 -8.01
C GLY A 161 34.15 -0.65 -9.23
N GLU A 162 33.07 -1.38 -9.00
CA GLU A 162 32.24 -1.99 -10.06
C GLU A 162 31.24 -1.00 -10.65
N ARG A 163 31.69 -0.17 -11.59
CA ARG A 163 30.84 0.77 -12.32
C ARG A 163 29.62 0.11 -12.94
N GLY A 164 29.77 -1.10 -13.51
CA GLY A 164 28.68 -1.84 -14.14
C GLY A 164 27.51 -2.18 -13.19
N THR A 165 27.71 -2.19 -11.86
CA THR A 165 26.65 -2.37 -10.89
C THR A 165 25.74 -1.14 -10.84
N GLY A 166 26.31 0.06 -10.82
CA GLY A 166 25.52 1.28 -10.87
C GLY A 166 24.78 1.46 -12.18
N GLU A 167 25.44 1.23 -13.32
CA GLU A 167 24.81 1.35 -14.63
C GLU A 167 23.59 0.43 -14.78
N ARG A 168 23.67 -0.82 -14.29
CA ARG A 168 22.50 -1.73 -14.24
C ARG A 168 21.38 -1.22 -13.32
N ARG A 169 21.73 -0.57 -12.22
CA ARG A 169 20.76 0.02 -11.30
C ARG A 169 20.08 1.25 -11.90
N ASP A 170 20.82 2.09 -12.61
CA ASP A 170 20.28 3.24 -13.34
C ASP A 170 19.34 2.81 -14.46
N GLU A 171 19.70 1.78 -15.23
CA GLU A 171 18.83 1.18 -16.24
C GLU A 171 17.53 0.64 -15.60
N GLN A 172 17.64 -0.08 -14.50
CA GLN A 172 16.50 -0.62 -13.77
C GLN A 172 15.59 0.50 -13.23
N ALA A 173 16.16 1.56 -12.67
CA ALA A 173 15.42 2.72 -12.21
C ALA A 173 14.72 3.43 -13.36
N GLY A 174 15.41 3.63 -14.48
CA GLY A 174 14.83 4.19 -15.69
C GLY A 174 13.66 3.36 -16.22
N ARG A 175 13.79 2.02 -16.23
CA ARG A 175 12.70 1.11 -16.63
C ARG A 175 11.48 1.24 -15.70
N CYS A 176 11.69 1.36 -14.38
CA CYS A 176 10.61 1.57 -13.41
C CYS A 176 9.93 2.92 -13.57
N MET A 177 10.69 3.99 -13.83
CA MET A 177 10.12 5.32 -14.12
C MET A 177 9.31 5.30 -15.42
N GLY A 178 9.84 4.67 -16.48
CA GLY A 178 9.12 4.48 -17.73
C GLY A 178 7.81 3.73 -17.53
N ALA A 179 7.82 2.66 -16.73
CA ALA A 179 6.64 1.87 -16.40
C ALA A 179 5.54 2.71 -15.75
N CYS A 180 5.89 3.58 -14.79
CA CYS A 180 4.92 4.49 -14.17
C CYS A 180 4.31 5.48 -15.15
N LEU A 181 5.10 5.99 -16.08
CA LEU A 181 4.61 6.92 -17.12
C LEU A 181 3.72 6.22 -18.15
N GLU A 182 4.09 5.01 -18.54
CA GLU A 182 3.31 4.20 -19.47
C GLU A 182 1.95 3.81 -18.89
N TYR A 183 1.90 3.43 -17.63
CA TYR A 183 0.64 3.08 -16.95
C TYR A 183 -0.25 4.30 -16.68
N ALA A 184 0.32 5.50 -16.65
CA ALA A 184 -0.41 6.75 -16.44
C ALA A 184 -0.97 7.36 -17.75
N ALA A 185 -0.58 6.86 -18.92
CA ALA A 185 -0.93 7.41 -20.24
C ALA A 185 -2.27 6.87 -20.76
#